data_b27dc3d867203457ef45535b59eddaa3
#
_entry.id   b27dc3d867203457ef45535b59eddaa3
#
_cell.length_a   1.000
_cell.length_b   1.000
_cell.length_c   1.000
_cell.angle_alpha   90.00
_cell.angle_beta   90.00
_cell.angle_gamma   90.00
#
_symmetry.space_group_name_H-M   'P 1'
#
loop_
_entity.id
_entity.type
_entity.pdbx_description
1 polymer ?
#
loop_
_entity_poly.entity_id
_entity_poly.type
_entity_poly.pdbx_seq_one_letter_code
_entity_poly.pdbx_strand_id
1 'polypeptide(L)'
;MAQASDVHEWISFEDPTEDRTWLIDATYMRSSHRCIYGEGCKGVLDADATEMQQGCCSYGAHFVDDDDVQTVVRAFVNVKPHQMQFHAEATREGFLEPGEPDDEGAPTTVTRQVDDACIFLNRPGFDGGTGCALHIAAMAAGERPLDWKPNVCWQVPIRLEHETDGTGHVTSQLREWKRRDWGDGGS
;
A
#
# COMPACT_ATOMS: atom_id res chain seq x y z
N MET A 1 -2.35 7.31 -28.02
CA MET A 1 -3.24 8.49 -27.83
C MET A 1 -3.84 8.36 -26.44
N ALA A 2 -3.62 9.35 -25.56
CA ALA A 2 -4.28 9.37 -24.25
C ALA A 2 -5.80 9.42 -24.49
N GLN A 3 -6.56 8.60 -23.76
CA GLN A 3 -8.01 8.67 -23.81
C GLN A 3 -8.43 9.98 -23.12
N ALA A 4 -9.53 10.60 -23.56
CA ALA A 4 -10.03 11.85 -22.98
C ALA A 4 -10.32 11.76 -21.46
N SER A 5 -10.47 10.54 -20.94
CA SER A 5 -10.62 10.23 -19.52
C SER A 5 -9.31 10.31 -18.70
N ASP A 6 -8.17 10.52 -19.37
CA ASP A 6 -6.83 10.54 -18.74
C ASP A 6 -6.25 11.97 -18.70
N VAL A 7 -7.12 12.98 -18.83
CA VAL A 7 -6.73 14.39 -18.73
C VAL A 7 -6.82 14.83 -17.27
N HIS A 8 -5.67 15.14 -16.68
CA HIS A 8 -5.56 15.59 -15.30
C HIS A 8 -5.11 17.05 -15.22
N GLU A 9 -5.56 17.74 -14.19
CA GLU A 9 -5.06 19.05 -13.79
C GLU A 9 -3.80 18.84 -12.94
N TRP A 10 -2.74 19.58 -13.26
CA TRP A 10 -1.46 19.53 -12.55
C TRP A 10 -1.17 20.85 -11.88
N ILE A 11 -0.63 20.80 -10.66
CA ILE A 11 -0.09 21.96 -9.95
C ILE A 11 1.43 21.84 -9.95
N SER A 12 2.12 22.94 -10.29
CA SER A 12 3.57 23.04 -10.22
C SER A 12 3.97 24.21 -9.33
N PHE A 13 4.98 24.00 -8.49
CA PHE A 13 5.58 25.02 -7.65
C PHE A 13 7.02 24.68 -7.28
N GLU A 14 7.83 25.72 -7.01
CA GLU A 14 9.19 25.54 -6.50
C GLU A 14 9.17 25.29 -5.00
N ASP A 15 10.02 24.38 -4.51
CA ASP A 15 10.19 24.15 -3.08
C ASP A 15 10.89 25.37 -2.45
N PRO A 16 10.38 25.91 -1.34
CA PRO A 16 10.97 27.11 -0.72
C PRO A 16 12.30 26.86 -0.02
N THR A 17 12.70 25.58 0.18
CA THR A 17 13.85 25.20 0.99
C THR A 17 14.87 24.37 0.24
N GLU A 18 14.50 23.78 -0.89
CA GLU A 18 15.34 22.89 -1.69
C GLU A 18 15.34 23.35 -3.16
N ASP A 19 16.39 22.99 -3.89
CA ASP A 19 16.45 23.16 -5.36
C ASP A 19 15.60 22.08 -6.04
N ARG A 20 14.27 22.28 -5.96
CA ARG A 20 13.27 21.27 -6.34
C ARG A 20 12.01 21.90 -6.89
N THR A 21 11.52 21.36 -7.99
CA THR A 21 10.16 21.62 -8.49
C THR A 21 9.24 20.47 -8.13
N TRP A 22 8.09 20.77 -7.56
CA TRP A 22 6.99 19.82 -7.34
C TRP A 22 6.00 19.86 -8.50
N LEU A 23 5.61 18.68 -8.99
CA LEU A 23 4.50 18.44 -9.91
C LEU A 23 3.47 17.55 -9.22
N ILE A 24 2.28 18.06 -8.96
CA ILE A 24 1.23 17.33 -8.24
C ILE A 24 0.03 17.12 -9.13
N ASP A 25 -0.39 15.88 -9.31
CA ASP A 25 -1.65 15.51 -9.96
C ASP A 25 -2.84 15.95 -9.11
N ALA A 26 -3.33 17.17 -9.33
CA ALA A 26 -4.40 17.77 -8.55
C ALA A 26 -5.73 17.01 -8.74
N THR A 27 -5.99 16.47 -9.93
CA THR A 27 -7.18 15.68 -10.21
C THR A 27 -7.22 14.45 -9.34
N TYR A 28 -6.12 13.69 -9.31
CA TYR A 28 -6.04 12.49 -8.51
C TYR A 28 -6.03 12.78 -7.01
N MET A 29 -5.19 13.71 -6.55
CA MET A 29 -5.05 14.03 -5.11
C MET A 29 -6.34 14.59 -4.49
N ARG A 30 -7.26 15.12 -5.30
CA ARG A 30 -8.58 15.59 -4.86
C ARG A 30 -9.68 14.54 -5.04
N SER A 31 -9.37 13.39 -5.63
CA SER A 31 -10.31 12.28 -5.78
C SER A 31 -10.49 11.54 -4.44
N SER A 32 -11.60 10.82 -4.33
CA SER A 32 -11.83 9.87 -3.25
C SER A 32 -11.64 8.47 -3.80
N HIS A 33 -10.80 7.69 -3.15
CA HIS A 33 -10.66 6.28 -3.48
C HIS A 33 -10.70 5.43 -2.21
N ARG A 34 -11.06 4.16 -2.37
CA ARG A 34 -11.07 3.14 -1.32
C ARG A 34 -10.49 1.85 -1.85
N CYS A 35 -10.01 1.00 -0.96
CA CYS A 35 -9.65 -0.36 -1.32
C CYS A 35 -10.90 -1.12 -1.82
N ILE A 36 -10.79 -1.71 -3.00
CA ILE A 36 -11.86 -2.50 -3.64
C ILE A 36 -11.52 -4.01 -3.68
N TYR A 37 -10.64 -4.47 -2.81
CA TYR A 37 -10.35 -5.90 -2.69
C TYR A 37 -11.64 -6.67 -2.34
N GLY A 38 -11.91 -7.73 -3.12
CA GLY A 38 -13.17 -8.48 -3.03
C GLY A 38 -14.35 -7.85 -3.78
N GLU A 39 -14.20 -6.64 -4.34
CA GLU A 39 -15.23 -5.90 -5.09
C GLU A 39 -14.80 -5.66 -6.56
N GLY A 40 -14.04 -6.57 -7.15
CA GLY A 40 -13.55 -6.46 -8.53
C GLY A 40 -12.15 -5.83 -8.65
N CYS A 41 -11.34 -5.91 -7.61
CA CYS A 41 -9.93 -5.54 -7.69
C CYS A 41 -9.24 -6.39 -8.75
N LYS A 42 -8.57 -5.74 -9.70
CA LYS A 42 -7.84 -6.40 -10.78
C LYS A 42 -6.42 -6.81 -10.41
N GLY A 43 -6.04 -6.61 -9.16
CA GLY A 43 -4.69 -6.89 -8.69
C GLY A 43 -3.66 -5.90 -9.23
N VAL A 44 -2.40 -6.23 -9.08
CA VAL A 44 -1.24 -5.41 -9.47
C VAL A 44 -0.40 -6.05 -10.59
N LEU A 45 -0.82 -7.20 -11.12
CA LEU A 45 -0.20 -7.86 -12.28
C LEU A 45 -0.55 -7.15 -13.59
N ASP A 46 0.22 -7.38 -14.64
CA ASP A 46 -0.06 -6.86 -15.99
C ASP A 46 -1.40 -7.36 -16.54
N ALA A 47 -1.78 -8.58 -16.18
CA ALA A 47 -3.08 -9.17 -16.49
C ALA A 47 -4.10 -8.88 -15.39
N ASP A 48 -5.38 -9.01 -15.73
CA ASP A 48 -6.48 -8.95 -14.76
C ASP A 48 -6.42 -10.17 -13.84
N ALA A 49 -6.19 -9.93 -12.55
CA ALA A 49 -6.04 -10.96 -11.52
C ALA A 49 -7.28 -11.10 -10.62
N THR A 50 -8.43 -10.61 -11.07
CA THR A 50 -9.69 -10.65 -10.30
C THR A 50 -10.05 -12.09 -9.89
N GLU A 51 -9.96 -13.05 -10.83
CA GLU A 51 -10.27 -14.46 -10.55
C GLU A 51 -9.26 -15.13 -9.63
N MET A 52 -8.02 -14.64 -9.58
CA MET A 52 -6.96 -15.11 -8.69
C MET A 52 -7.13 -14.54 -7.27
N GLN A 53 -8.06 -13.62 -7.05
CA GLN A 53 -8.28 -12.91 -5.80
C GLN A 53 -7.02 -12.23 -5.26
N GLN A 54 -6.18 -11.74 -6.17
CA GLN A 54 -4.96 -11.02 -5.84
C GLN A 54 -5.20 -9.51 -5.80
N GLY A 55 -4.45 -8.84 -4.94
CA GLY A 55 -4.39 -7.39 -4.81
C GLY A 55 -3.00 -6.97 -4.36
N CYS A 56 -2.78 -5.70 -4.11
CA CYS A 56 -1.51 -5.23 -3.54
C CYS A 56 -1.15 -5.96 -2.23
N CYS A 57 -2.14 -6.41 -1.46
CA CYS A 57 -1.94 -7.19 -0.24
C CYS A 57 -1.39 -8.61 -0.48
N SER A 58 -1.38 -9.11 -1.71
CA SER A 58 -0.83 -10.45 -2.02
C SER A 58 0.68 -10.51 -1.94
N TYR A 59 1.35 -9.35 -1.91
CA TYR A 59 2.81 -9.27 -1.85
C TYR A 59 3.35 -8.93 -0.45
N GLY A 60 2.47 -8.87 0.55
CA GLY A 60 2.83 -8.37 1.87
C GLY A 60 2.96 -6.85 1.91
N ALA A 61 3.42 -6.34 3.03
CA ALA A 61 3.70 -4.92 3.21
C ALA A 61 5.15 -4.75 3.68
N HIS A 62 5.91 -3.95 2.96
CA HIS A 62 7.25 -3.52 3.37
C HIS A 62 7.09 -2.38 4.37
N PHE A 63 7.80 -2.47 5.48
CA PHE A 63 7.84 -1.40 6.48
C PHE A 63 8.93 -0.39 6.12
N VAL A 64 8.61 0.89 6.31
CA VAL A 64 9.53 1.99 6.00
C VAL A 64 10.61 2.11 7.07
N ASP A 65 10.22 1.92 8.34
CA ASP A 65 11.09 2.07 9.50
C ASP A 65 10.52 1.34 10.73
N ASP A 66 11.21 1.43 11.85
CA ASP A 66 10.80 0.82 13.11
C ASP A 66 9.51 1.44 13.68
N ASP A 67 9.24 2.73 13.45
CA ASP A 67 8.03 3.40 13.92
C ASP A 67 6.80 2.87 13.17
N ASP A 68 6.93 2.57 11.88
CA ASP A 68 5.91 1.93 11.07
C ASP A 68 5.62 0.51 11.58
N VAL A 69 6.64 -0.28 11.89
CA VAL A 69 6.51 -1.59 12.55
C VAL A 69 5.76 -1.47 13.87
N GLN A 70 6.17 -0.54 14.74
CA GLN A 70 5.55 -0.34 16.05
C GLN A 70 4.08 0.11 15.95
N THR A 71 3.72 0.83 14.90
CA THR A 71 2.33 1.21 14.62
C THR A 71 1.48 -0.04 14.43
N VAL A 72 1.92 -0.99 13.62
CA VAL A 72 1.19 -2.25 13.38
C VAL A 72 1.19 -3.15 14.61
N VAL A 73 2.29 -3.20 15.37
CA VAL A 73 2.36 -3.96 16.63
C VAL A 73 1.31 -3.44 17.63
N ARG A 74 1.20 -2.12 17.81
CA ARG A 74 0.16 -1.51 18.67
C ARG A 74 -1.26 -1.79 18.17
N ALA A 75 -1.46 -1.70 16.87
CA ALA A 75 -2.75 -1.99 16.23
C ALA A 75 -3.17 -3.46 16.44
N PHE A 76 -2.26 -4.40 16.22
CA PHE A 76 -2.53 -5.84 16.31
C PHE A 76 -3.04 -6.26 17.70
N VAL A 77 -2.56 -5.66 18.77
CA VAL A 77 -3.04 -5.93 20.14
C VAL A 77 -4.56 -5.70 20.27
N ASN A 78 -5.13 -4.83 19.47
CA ASN A 78 -6.55 -4.48 19.48
C ASN A 78 -7.39 -5.28 18.47
N VAL A 79 -6.77 -6.00 17.54
CA VAL A 79 -7.47 -6.87 16.57
C VAL A 79 -8.07 -8.07 17.30
N LYS A 80 -9.35 -8.34 17.08
CA LYS A 80 -10.04 -9.47 17.70
C LYS A 80 -9.99 -10.73 16.82
N PRO A 81 -10.00 -11.94 17.40
CA PRO A 81 -9.93 -13.19 16.62
C PRO A 81 -10.99 -13.31 15.51
N HIS A 82 -12.18 -12.77 15.72
CA HIS A 82 -13.24 -12.80 14.71
C HIS A 82 -13.04 -11.78 13.57
N GLN A 83 -12.12 -10.83 13.70
CA GLN A 83 -11.82 -9.82 12.68
C GLN A 83 -10.67 -10.22 11.76
N MET A 84 -9.90 -11.25 12.13
CA MET A 84 -8.70 -11.66 11.40
C MET A 84 -8.66 -13.17 11.22
N GLN A 85 -8.65 -13.60 9.97
CA GLN A 85 -8.68 -15.02 9.58
C GLN A 85 -7.52 -15.82 10.19
N PHE A 86 -6.31 -15.26 10.17
CA PHE A 86 -5.08 -15.90 10.65
C PHE A 86 -4.64 -15.38 12.02
N HIS A 87 -5.58 -14.91 12.86
CA HIS A 87 -5.27 -14.32 14.17
C HIS A 87 -4.49 -15.25 15.10
N ALA A 88 -4.92 -16.52 15.20
CA ALA A 88 -4.25 -17.51 16.06
C ALA A 88 -2.82 -17.79 15.59
N GLU A 89 -2.61 -17.81 14.29
CA GLU A 89 -1.31 -18.04 13.66
C GLU A 89 -0.38 -16.84 13.88
N ALA A 90 -0.88 -15.62 13.63
CA ALA A 90 -0.14 -14.39 13.91
C ALA A 90 0.25 -14.26 15.38
N THR A 91 -0.63 -14.68 16.31
CA THR A 91 -0.34 -14.67 17.75
C THR A 91 0.72 -15.69 18.14
N ARG A 92 0.72 -16.87 17.52
CA ARG A 92 1.65 -17.98 17.86
C ARG A 92 3.02 -17.78 17.23
N GLU A 93 3.08 -17.34 15.97
CA GLU A 93 4.28 -17.36 15.14
C GLU A 93 4.77 -15.97 14.74
N GLY A 94 4.00 -14.94 15.08
CA GLY A 94 4.27 -13.58 14.66
C GLY A 94 3.69 -13.26 13.27
N PHE A 95 3.71 -11.97 12.94
CA PHE A 95 3.20 -11.44 11.67
C PHE A 95 4.27 -10.64 10.91
N LEU A 96 5.51 -10.66 11.38
CA LEU A 96 6.66 -10.02 10.75
C LEU A 96 7.63 -11.08 10.27
N GLU A 97 8.29 -10.80 9.15
CA GLU A 97 9.40 -11.61 8.65
C GLU A 97 10.47 -10.71 8.00
N PRO A 98 11.72 -11.20 7.85
CA PRO A 98 12.74 -10.51 7.09
C PRO A 98 12.30 -10.36 5.63
N GLY A 99 12.42 -9.16 5.08
CA GLY A 99 12.28 -8.89 3.66
C GLY A 99 13.60 -9.03 2.91
N GLU A 100 13.54 -8.87 1.58
CA GLU A 100 14.75 -8.71 0.77
C GLU A 100 15.50 -7.44 1.21
N PRO A 101 16.83 -7.44 1.23
CA PRO A 101 17.60 -6.23 1.50
C PRO A 101 17.22 -5.09 0.53
N ASP A 102 17.28 -3.85 1.02
CA ASP A 102 17.07 -2.69 0.16
C ASP A 102 18.23 -2.50 -0.86
N ASP A 103 18.12 -1.48 -1.71
CA ASP A 103 19.11 -1.18 -2.76
C ASP A 103 20.50 -0.86 -2.19
N GLU A 104 20.61 -0.50 -0.91
CA GLU A 104 21.85 -0.23 -0.18
C GLU A 104 22.37 -1.48 0.55
N GLY A 105 21.60 -2.59 0.52
CA GLY A 105 21.92 -3.85 1.17
C GLY A 105 21.55 -3.90 2.66
N ALA A 106 20.76 -2.93 3.15
CA ALA A 106 20.28 -2.94 4.53
C ALA A 106 19.09 -3.93 4.70
N PRO A 107 18.98 -4.57 5.88
CA PRO A 107 17.90 -5.51 6.16
C PRO A 107 16.55 -4.78 6.20
N THR A 108 15.55 -5.36 5.56
CA THR A 108 14.17 -4.87 5.60
C THR A 108 13.26 -5.80 6.40
N THR A 109 12.11 -5.29 6.79
CA THR A 109 11.05 -6.05 7.48
C THR A 109 9.78 -5.97 6.66
N VAL A 110 9.08 -7.10 6.53
CA VAL A 110 7.82 -7.20 5.81
C VAL A 110 6.75 -7.89 6.66
N THR A 111 5.50 -7.74 6.29
CA THR A 111 4.44 -8.57 6.85
C THR A 111 4.57 -9.99 6.34
N ARG A 112 4.48 -10.96 7.25
CA ARG A 112 4.48 -12.39 6.91
C ARG A 112 3.36 -12.71 5.91
N GLN A 113 3.66 -13.66 5.02
CA GLN A 113 2.67 -14.21 4.09
C GLN A 113 2.15 -15.56 4.55
N VAL A 114 0.87 -15.79 4.32
CA VAL A 114 0.17 -17.06 4.53
C VAL A 114 -0.69 -17.31 3.32
N ASP A 115 -0.60 -18.50 2.72
CA ASP A 115 -1.34 -18.87 1.51
C ASP A 115 -1.20 -17.79 0.42
N ASP A 116 0.04 -17.44 0.09
CA ASP A 116 0.43 -16.49 -0.96
C ASP A 116 -0.11 -15.06 -0.80
N ALA A 117 -0.42 -14.63 0.43
CA ALA A 117 -0.74 -13.22 0.67
C ALA A 117 -0.49 -12.80 2.12
N CYS A 118 -0.46 -11.48 2.35
CA CYS A 118 -0.29 -10.88 3.66
C CYS A 118 -1.18 -11.55 4.71
N ILE A 119 -0.60 -11.90 5.87
CA ILE A 119 -1.29 -12.55 7.00
C ILE A 119 -2.50 -11.74 7.50
N PHE A 120 -2.50 -10.42 7.32
CA PHE A 120 -3.64 -9.55 7.67
C PHE A 120 -4.74 -9.53 6.63
N LEU A 121 -4.58 -10.19 5.47
CA LEU A 121 -5.59 -10.23 4.44
C LEU A 121 -6.59 -11.35 4.70
N ASN A 122 -7.80 -10.99 5.11
CA ASN A 122 -8.94 -11.91 5.14
C ASN A 122 -9.39 -12.25 3.72
N ARG A 123 -9.46 -13.53 3.40
CA ARG A 123 -9.88 -14.03 2.09
C ARG A 123 -11.41 -13.90 1.92
N PRO A 124 -11.91 -13.85 0.67
CA PRO A 124 -13.35 -13.94 0.41
C PRO A 124 -13.99 -15.16 1.10
N GLY A 125 -15.12 -14.93 1.75
CA GLY A 125 -15.84 -15.98 2.49
C GLY A 125 -15.47 -16.09 3.98
N PHE A 126 -14.53 -15.31 4.48
CA PHE A 126 -14.30 -15.23 5.93
C PHE A 126 -15.42 -14.44 6.62
N ASP A 127 -16.02 -15.00 7.67
CA ASP A 127 -17.17 -14.41 8.37
C ASP A 127 -16.89 -13.02 8.97
N GLY A 128 -15.64 -12.75 9.34
CA GLY A 128 -15.21 -11.46 9.87
C GLY A 128 -15.06 -10.34 8.82
N GLY A 129 -15.34 -10.65 7.56
CA GLY A 129 -15.28 -9.73 6.43
C GLY A 129 -14.03 -9.91 5.57
N THR A 130 -14.19 -9.69 4.26
CA THR A 130 -13.12 -9.75 3.27
C THR A 130 -12.26 -8.48 3.33
N GLY A 131 -10.95 -8.62 3.17
CA GLY A 131 -10.01 -7.51 3.11
C GLY A 131 -9.08 -7.43 4.32
N CYS A 132 -8.40 -6.29 4.49
CA CYS A 132 -7.40 -6.13 5.53
C CYS A 132 -8.00 -6.15 6.94
N ALA A 133 -7.60 -7.07 7.79
CA ALA A 133 -8.04 -7.20 9.18
C ALA A 133 -7.74 -5.94 10.00
N LEU A 134 -6.60 -5.27 9.78
CA LEU A 134 -6.28 -4.00 10.44
C LEU A 134 -7.28 -2.90 10.05
N HIS A 135 -7.70 -2.85 8.78
CA HIS A 135 -8.73 -1.92 8.32
C HIS A 135 -10.08 -2.20 9.00
N ILE A 136 -10.50 -3.46 9.00
CA ILE A 136 -11.77 -3.90 9.61
C ILE A 136 -11.78 -3.57 11.11
N ALA A 137 -10.69 -3.86 11.81
CA ALA A 137 -10.58 -3.62 13.24
C ALA A 137 -10.58 -2.12 13.58
N ALA A 138 -9.86 -1.29 12.81
CA ALA A 138 -9.86 0.16 12.98
C ALA A 138 -11.27 0.75 12.80
N MET A 139 -11.97 0.36 11.73
CA MET A 139 -13.35 0.80 11.48
C MET A 139 -14.29 0.38 12.61
N ALA A 140 -14.15 -0.85 13.13
CA ALA A 140 -14.94 -1.33 14.25
C ALA A 140 -14.64 -0.57 15.56
N ALA A 141 -13.42 -0.05 15.71
CA ALA A 141 -13.01 0.80 16.84
C ALA A 141 -13.44 2.26 16.66
N GLY A 142 -13.95 2.66 15.50
CA GLY A 142 -14.25 4.05 15.17
C GLY A 142 -13.01 4.90 14.91
N GLU A 143 -11.90 4.26 14.57
CA GLU A 143 -10.61 4.87 14.30
C GLU A 143 -10.30 4.87 12.80
N ARG A 144 -9.31 5.67 12.40
CA ARG A 144 -8.90 5.74 10.99
C ARG A 144 -8.01 4.54 10.65
N PRO A 145 -8.30 3.80 9.56
CA PRO A 145 -7.44 2.68 9.12
C PRO A 145 -5.98 3.08 8.83
N LEU A 146 -5.73 4.35 8.49
CA LEU A 146 -4.40 4.89 8.25
C LEU A 146 -3.49 4.78 9.48
N ASP A 147 -4.07 4.88 10.68
CA ASP A 147 -3.34 4.86 11.95
C ASP A 147 -3.05 3.42 12.43
N TRP A 148 -3.53 2.41 11.68
CA TRP A 148 -3.40 0.99 12.03
C TRP A 148 -2.58 0.18 11.03
N LYS A 149 -2.51 0.64 9.78
CA LYS A 149 -1.91 -0.10 8.68
C LYS A 149 -0.45 0.30 8.46
N PRO A 150 0.39 -0.59 7.90
CA PRO A 150 1.69 -0.19 7.38
C PRO A 150 1.54 0.99 6.40
N ASN A 151 2.50 1.90 6.41
CA ASN A 151 2.48 3.10 5.57
C ASN A 151 2.26 2.78 4.09
N VAL A 152 2.96 1.79 3.55
CA VAL A 152 2.81 1.37 2.16
C VAL A 152 1.36 0.98 1.80
N CYS A 153 0.60 0.41 2.73
CA CYS A 153 -0.76 -0.07 2.45
C CYS A 153 -1.78 1.01 2.13
N TRP A 154 -1.54 2.26 2.56
CA TRP A 154 -2.38 3.39 2.19
C TRP A 154 -1.72 4.33 1.18
N GLN A 155 -0.39 4.23 1.05
CA GLN A 155 0.38 5.00 0.05
C GLN A 155 0.33 4.36 -1.34
N VAL A 156 0.13 3.04 -1.45
CA VAL A 156 0.16 2.30 -2.72
C VAL A 156 -0.57 2.95 -3.91
N PRO A 157 -1.71 3.63 -3.75
CA PRO A 157 -2.29 4.32 -4.90
C PRO A 157 -1.57 5.61 -5.28
N ILE A 158 -0.61 6.07 -4.48
CA ILE A 158 0.15 7.31 -4.70
C ILE A 158 1.57 6.93 -5.11
N ARG A 159 2.02 7.46 -6.24
CA ARG A 159 3.40 7.32 -6.71
C ARG A 159 4.13 8.65 -6.56
N LEU A 160 5.28 8.59 -5.90
CA LEU A 160 6.23 9.70 -5.82
C LEU A 160 7.48 9.30 -6.62
N GLU A 161 7.82 10.11 -7.60
CA GLU A 161 9.01 9.92 -8.44
C GLU A 161 9.90 11.16 -8.33
N HIS A 162 11.21 10.95 -8.40
CA HIS A 162 12.20 12.01 -8.40
C HIS A 162 13.06 11.88 -9.65
N GLU A 163 13.23 12.97 -10.36
CA GLU A 163 14.13 13.07 -11.50
C GLU A 163 15.13 14.19 -11.24
N THR A 164 16.42 13.88 -11.34
CA THR A 164 17.49 14.87 -11.18
C THR A 164 18.09 15.19 -12.54
N ASP A 165 18.10 16.44 -12.91
CA ASP A 165 18.68 16.89 -14.18
C ASP A 165 20.21 17.05 -14.11
N GLY A 166 20.83 17.40 -15.25
CA GLY A 166 22.28 17.56 -15.36
C GLY A 166 22.88 18.72 -14.55
N THR A 167 22.04 19.59 -13.97
CA THR A 167 22.46 20.70 -13.08
C THR A 167 22.33 20.36 -11.61
N GLY A 168 21.69 19.24 -11.29
CA GLY A 168 21.42 18.80 -9.92
C GLY A 168 20.03 19.23 -9.42
N HIS A 169 19.24 19.95 -10.22
CA HIS A 169 17.87 20.31 -9.89
C HIS A 169 16.97 19.07 -9.88
N VAL A 170 16.12 18.95 -8.85
CA VAL A 170 15.22 17.79 -8.67
C VAL A 170 13.80 18.16 -9.06
N THR A 171 13.18 17.37 -9.93
CA THR A 171 11.74 17.42 -10.17
C THR A 171 11.07 16.25 -9.45
N SER A 172 10.14 16.55 -8.56
CA SER A 172 9.39 15.55 -7.79
C SER A 172 7.95 15.51 -8.28
N GLN A 173 7.52 14.35 -8.77
CA GLN A 173 6.19 14.14 -9.30
C GLN A 173 5.36 13.28 -8.35
N LEU A 174 4.22 13.80 -7.89
CA LEU A 174 3.26 13.08 -7.06
C LEU A 174 1.99 12.82 -7.86
N ARG A 175 1.67 11.54 -8.12
CA ARG A 175 0.59 11.13 -9.00
C ARG A 175 -0.05 9.80 -8.61
N GLU A 176 -1.08 9.40 -9.32
CA GLU A 176 -1.65 8.06 -9.25
C GLU A 176 -0.62 7.00 -9.65
N TRP A 177 -0.59 5.92 -8.89
CA TRP A 177 0.14 4.71 -9.28
C TRP A 177 -0.75 3.87 -10.20
N LYS A 178 -0.45 3.89 -11.49
CA LYS A 178 -1.22 3.19 -12.52
C LYS A 178 -0.70 1.75 -12.69
N ARG A 179 -1.55 0.87 -13.21
CA ARG A 179 -1.17 -0.54 -13.48
C ARG A 179 0.14 -0.66 -14.26
N ARG A 180 0.36 0.18 -15.26
CA ARG A 180 1.60 0.20 -16.06
C ARG A 180 2.89 0.50 -15.27
N ASP A 181 2.75 1.02 -14.06
CA ASP A 181 3.88 1.38 -13.20
C ASP A 181 4.36 0.21 -12.33
N TRP A 182 3.63 -0.90 -12.32
CA TRP A 182 3.97 -2.07 -11.52
C TRP A 182 5.02 -2.98 -12.18
N GLY A 183 5.40 -2.71 -13.45
CA GLY A 183 6.36 -3.51 -14.21
C GLY A 183 5.86 -4.93 -14.53
N ASP A 184 6.77 -5.77 -14.98
CA ASP A 184 6.49 -7.17 -15.33
C ASP A 184 6.24 -7.98 -14.03
N GLY A 185 4.96 -8.26 -13.75
CA GLY A 185 4.54 -9.03 -12.58
C GLY A 185 4.15 -8.20 -11.37
N GLY A 186 4.12 -6.88 -11.50
CA GLY A 186 3.56 -5.99 -10.46
C GLY A 186 4.37 -5.91 -9.17
N SER A 187 5.65 -6.19 -9.22
CA SER A 187 6.61 -6.04 -8.11
C SER A 187 7.17 -4.64 -8.03
#